data_4c09ae00c5b926e0421af5c3f7c617a2
#
_entry.id   4c09ae00c5b926e0421af5c3f7c617a2
#
_cell.length_a   1.000
_cell.length_b   1.000
_cell.length_c   1.000
_cell.angle_alpha   90.00
_cell.angle_beta   90.00
_cell.angle_gamma   90.00
#
_symmetry.space_group_name_H-M   'P 1'
#
loop_
_entity.id
_entity.type
_entity.pdbx_description
1 polymer ?
#
loop_
_entity_poly.entity_id
_entity_poly.type
_entity_poly.pdbx_seq_one_letter_code
_entity_poly.pdbx_strand_id
1 'polypeptide(L)'
;METRMALTRDFRETTYARAQRDVSFRKALLTEAVNAYLSGEETVGKTVLRDFINATIGFEKLGALAGIPSKSLHRMLSSSGNPSTANFFAILRVLQEHAGFQLKVRAARKLRMHSGHTSYRRRSMPSRI
;
A
#
# COMPACT_ATOMS: atom_id res chain seq x y z
N MET A 1 6.93 -30.52 3.67
CA MET A 1 7.37 -29.62 4.44
C MET A 1 8.39 -28.78 3.90
N GLU A 2 9.50 -29.21 3.55
CA GLU A 2 10.44 -28.44 2.97
C GLU A 2 9.99 -27.83 1.73
N THR A 3 9.22 -28.46 0.95
CA THR A 3 8.72 -27.94 -0.29
C THR A 3 7.95 -26.69 -0.05
N ARG A 4 7.12 -26.68 0.98
CA ARG A 4 6.35 -25.54 1.26
C ARG A 4 7.20 -24.38 1.64
N MET A 5 8.19 -24.54 2.44
CA MET A 5 9.03 -23.47 2.81
C MET A 5 9.82 -22.97 1.63
N ALA A 6 10.26 -23.85 0.80
CA ALA A 6 11.01 -23.46 -0.37
C ALA A 6 10.16 -22.60 -1.28
N LEU A 7 8.90 -22.99 -1.46
CA LEU A 7 8.04 -22.21 -2.31
C LEU A 7 7.82 -20.81 -1.76
N THR A 8 7.66 -20.68 -0.45
CA THR A 8 7.43 -19.40 0.15
C THR A 8 8.65 -18.52 -0.01
N ARG A 9 9.82 -19.07 0.18
CA ARG A 9 11.02 -18.32 0.03
C ARG A 9 11.22 -17.90 -1.41
N ASP A 10 11.01 -18.82 -2.33
CA ASP A 10 11.16 -18.50 -3.73
C ASP A 10 10.19 -17.44 -4.17
N PHE A 11 8.97 -17.49 -3.67
CA PHE A 11 7.98 -16.50 -4.03
C PHE A 11 8.43 -15.12 -3.58
N ARG A 12 8.93 -14.99 -2.36
CA ARG A 12 9.37 -13.70 -1.87
C ARG A 12 10.56 -13.17 -2.63
N GLU A 13 11.50 -14.04 -2.95
CA GLU A 13 12.64 -13.61 -3.70
C GLU A 13 12.27 -13.17 -5.09
N THR A 14 11.31 -13.87 -5.69
CA THR A 14 10.87 -13.50 -7.00
C THR A 14 10.17 -12.16 -6.99
N THR A 15 9.36 -11.91 -5.97
CA THR A 15 8.67 -10.64 -5.85
C THR A 15 9.68 -9.51 -5.68
N TYR A 16 10.69 -9.72 -4.83
CA TYR A 16 11.70 -8.71 -4.62
C TYR A 16 12.46 -8.44 -5.92
N ALA A 17 12.88 -9.49 -6.60
CA ALA A 17 13.64 -9.34 -7.82
C ALA A 17 12.82 -8.60 -8.88
N ARG A 18 11.53 -8.92 -8.96
CA ARG A 18 10.69 -8.28 -9.95
C ARG A 18 10.50 -6.82 -9.61
N ALA A 19 10.33 -6.50 -8.33
CA ALA A 19 10.15 -5.12 -7.93
C ALA A 19 11.38 -4.29 -8.23
N GLN A 20 12.56 -4.90 -8.17
CA GLN A 20 13.78 -4.17 -8.42
C GLN A 20 13.94 -3.74 -9.86
N ARG A 21 13.43 -4.51 -10.79
CA ARG A 21 13.62 -4.17 -12.19
C ARG A 21 12.39 -3.81 -13.00
N ASP A 22 11.22 -3.90 -12.40
CA ASP A 22 10.00 -3.70 -13.17
C ASP A 22 9.20 -2.55 -12.56
N VAL A 23 9.27 -1.39 -13.17
CA VAL A 23 8.58 -0.23 -12.62
C VAL A 23 7.07 -0.41 -12.70
N SER A 24 6.56 -1.14 -13.69
CA SER A 24 5.12 -1.37 -13.77
C SER A 24 4.64 -2.19 -12.61
N PHE A 25 5.44 -3.14 -12.19
CA PHE A 25 5.10 -3.98 -11.05
C PHE A 25 5.09 -3.13 -9.77
N ARG A 26 6.07 -2.24 -9.61
CA ARG A 26 6.11 -1.38 -8.45
C ARG A 26 4.91 -0.45 -8.42
N LYS A 27 4.53 0.08 -9.58
CA LYS A 27 3.38 0.94 -9.66
C LYS A 27 2.11 0.20 -9.25
N ALA A 28 1.94 -1.01 -9.75
CA ALA A 28 0.75 -1.78 -9.44
C ALA A 28 0.67 -2.11 -7.96
N LEU A 29 1.80 -2.45 -7.36
CA LEU A 29 1.81 -2.84 -5.97
C LEU A 29 1.48 -1.67 -5.06
N LEU A 30 2.09 -0.51 -5.29
CA LEU A 30 1.79 0.63 -4.45
C LEU A 30 0.38 1.14 -4.69
N THR A 31 -0.09 1.07 -5.92
CA THR A 31 -1.45 1.47 -6.25
C THR A 31 -2.44 0.58 -5.50
N GLU A 32 -2.16 -0.70 -5.44
CA GLU A 32 -3.05 -1.61 -4.74
C GLU A 32 -3.11 -1.26 -3.26
N ALA A 33 -2.00 -0.92 -2.65
CA ALA A 33 -1.97 -0.57 -1.25
C ALA A 33 -2.83 0.67 -0.99
N VAL A 34 -2.65 1.70 -1.80
CA VAL A 34 -3.37 2.94 -1.61
C VAL A 34 -4.85 2.76 -1.88
N ASN A 35 -5.20 1.99 -2.91
CA ASN A 35 -6.60 1.75 -3.19
C ASN A 35 -7.29 0.99 -2.06
N ALA A 36 -6.58 0.11 -1.39
CA ALA A 36 -7.16 -0.59 -0.25
C ALA A 36 -7.49 0.40 0.87
N TYR A 37 -6.61 1.37 1.11
CA TYR A 37 -6.90 2.38 2.10
C TYR A 37 -8.11 3.21 1.67
N LEU A 38 -8.19 3.58 0.41
CA LEU A 38 -9.30 4.37 -0.07
C LEU A 38 -10.63 3.62 0.05
N SER A 39 -10.58 2.30 0.00
CA SER A 39 -11.78 1.51 0.12
C SER A 39 -12.12 1.14 1.55
N GLY A 40 -11.34 1.61 2.49
CA GLY A 40 -11.60 1.30 3.88
C GLY A 40 -11.04 -0.02 4.35
N GLU A 41 -10.23 -0.68 3.52
CA GLU A 41 -9.65 -1.95 3.90
C GLU A 41 -8.25 -1.71 4.42
N GLU A 42 -8.16 -1.09 5.58
CA GLU A 42 -6.88 -0.70 6.13
C GLU A 42 -5.94 -1.86 6.40
N THR A 43 -6.46 -2.99 6.83
CA THR A 43 -5.60 -4.13 7.11
C THR A 43 -4.91 -4.61 5.85
N VAL A 44 -5.66 -4.68 4.75
CA VAL A 44 -5.10 -5.08 3.48
C VAL A 44 -4.10 -4.04 3.03
N GLY A 45 -4.45 -2.76 3.16
CA GLY A 45 -3.55 -1.69 2.74
C GLY A 45 -2.23 -1.74 3.47
N LYS A 46 -2.26 -1.98 4.79
CA LYS A 46 -1.02 -2.04 5.55
C LYS A 46 -0.18 -3.23 5.14
N THR A 47 -0.82 -4.36 4.88
CA THR A 47 -0.08 -5.55 4.48
C THR A 47 0.62 -5.34 3.15
N VAL A 48 -0.10 -4.82 2.17
CA VAL A 48 0.48 -4.60 0.85
C VAL A 48 1.56 -3.51 0.93
N LEU A 49 1.35 -2.49 1.76
CA LEU A 49 2.33 -1.44 1.90
C LEU A 49 3.61 -1.99 2.52
N ARG A 50 3.50 -2.85 3.54
CA ARG A 50 4.67 -3.46 4.12
C ARG A 50 5.42 -4.28 3.09
N ASP A 51 4.67 -5.02 2.26
CA ASP A 51 5.29 -5.83 1.23
C ASP A 51 6.02 -4.94 0.22
N PHE A 52 5.42 -3.82 -0.13
CA PHE A 52 6.05 -2.90 -1.06
C PHE A 52 7.35 -2.34 -0.46
N ILE A 53 7.31 -1.94 0.80
CA ILE A 53 8.49 -1.38 1.44
C ILE A 53 9.60 -2.43 1.49
N ASN A 54 9.26 -3.65 1.88
CA ASN A 54 10.27 -4.70 1.96
C ASN A 54 10.81 -5.08 0.60
N ALA A 55 10.02 -4.95 -0.44
CA ALA A 55 10.47 -5.33 -1.77
C ALA A 55 11.24 -4.20 -2.46
N THR A 56 11.20 -3.01 -1.94
CA THR A 56 11.85 -1.88 -2.60
C THR A 56 12.92 -1.23 -1.74
N ILE A 57 12.55 -0.29 -0.92
CA ILE A 57 13.49 0.51 -0.16
C ILE A 57 13.93 -0.07 1.17
N GLY A 58 13.07 -0.82 1.82
CA GLY A 58 13.36 -1.36 3.15
C GLY A 58 13.01 -0.36 4.24
N PHE A 59 12.72 -0.86 5.44
CA PHE A 59 12.26 0.00 6.52
C PHE A 59 13.36 0.93 7.06
N GLU A 60 14.59 0.49 7.07
CA GLU A 60 15.65 1.33 7.59
C GLU A 60 15.86 2.57 6.73
N LYS A 61 15.99 2.38 5.45
CA LYS A 61 16.23 3.50 4.57
C LYS A 61 15.01 4.39 4.49
N LEU A 62 13.83 3.79 4.49
CA LEU A 62 12.60 4.57 4.47
C LEU A 62 12.56 5.47 5.71
N GLY A 63 12.90 4.92 6.87
CA GLY A 63 12.87 5.70 8.09
C GLY A 63 13.84 6.86 8.03
N ALA A 64 15.02 6.62 7.51
CA ALA A 64 16.02 7.67 7.41
C ALA A 64 15.54 8.80 6.51
N LEU A 65 14.93 8.47 5.40
CA LEU A 65 14.48 9.49 4.46
C LEU A 65 13.19 10.17 4.89
N ALA A 66 12.32 9.47 5.59
CA ALA A 66 11.06 10.05 6.03
C ALA A 66 11.17 10.74 7.38
N GLY A 67 12.29 10.56 8.07
CA GLY A 67 12.46 11.16 9.38
C GLY A 67 11.64 10.46 10.44
N ILE A 68 11.39 9.17 10.27
CA ILE A 68 10.62 8.38 11.22
C ILE A 68 11.44 7.17 11.62
N PRO A 69 11.62 6.92 12.91
CA PRO A 69 12.42 5.76 13.32
C PRO A 69 11.84 4.46 12.75
N SER A 70 12.72 3.58 12.32
CA SER A 70 12.28 2.33 11.73
C SER A 70 11.35 1.55 12.65
N LYS A 71 11.63 1.55 13.94
CA LYS A 71 10.80 0.88 14.89
C LYS A 71 9.39 1.45 14.90
N SER A 72 9.26 2.75 14.78
CA SER A 72 7.95 3.38 14.74
C SER A 72 7.22 3.02 13.44
N LEU A 73 7.96 2.93 12.35
CA LEU A 73 7.34 2.54 11.09
C LEU A 73 6.77 1.14 11.19
N HIS A 74 7.52 0.20 11.77
CA HIS A 74 7.02 -1.14 11.93
C HIS A 74 5.77 -1.16 12.79
N ARG A 75 5.76 -0.35 13.84
CA ARG A 75 4.62 -0.35 14.72
C ARG A 75 3.38 0.25 14.06
N MET A 76 3.53 1.36 13.37
CA MET A 76 2.36 1.99 12.77
C MET A 76 1.79 1.20 11.60
N LEU A 77 2.58 0.32 11.01
CA LEU A 77 2.08 -0.50 9.91
C LEU A 77 1.78 -1.93 10.36
N SER A 78 1.77 -2.18 11.66
CA SER A 78 1.43 -3.50 12.17
C SER A 78 -0.08 -3.62 12.21
N SER A 79 -0.57 -4.80 12.50
CA SER A 79 -2.00 -5.04 12.49
C SER A 79 -2.75 -4.20 13.51
N SER A 80 -2.10 -3.85 14.61
CA SER A 80 -2.77 -3.06 15.64
C SER A 80 -2.46 -1.58 15.57
N GLY A 81 -1.61 -1.16 14.68
CA GLY A 81 -1.24 0.25 14.60
C GLY A 81 -1.83 0.92 13.39
N ASN A 82 -1.64 2.21 13.32
CA ASN A 82 -2.01 2.97 12.13
C ASN A 82 -1.15 4.19 12.07
N PRO A 83 -0.71 4.61 10.91
CA PRO A 83 0.06 5.83 10.80
C PRO A 83 -0.88 7.03 10.91
N SER A 84 -0.36 8.13 11.42
CA SER A 84 -1.11 9.36 11.40
C SER A 84 -1.19 9.79 9.93
N THR A 85 -2.05 10.72 9.63
CA THR A 85 -2.15 11.24 8.26
C THR A 85 -0.82 11.81 7.81
N ALA A 86 -0.16 12.59 8.66
CA ALA A 86 1.10 13.19 8.28
C ALA A 86 2.15 12.13 8.01
N ASN A 87 2.23 11.11 8.85
CA ASN A 87 3.21 10.06 8.64
C ASN A 87 2.89 9.24 7.40
N PHE A 88 1.61 8.99 7.16
CA PHE A 88 1.22 8.21 6.01
C PHE A 88 1.66 8.90 4.72
N PHE A 89 1.41 10.20 4.62
CA PHE A 89 1.80 10.90 3.39
C PHE A 89 3.31 11.12 3.30
N ALA A 90 4.01 11.21 4.44
CA ALA A 90 5.45 11.29 4.39
C ALA A 90 6.03 9.98 3.85
N ILE A 91 5.46 8.86 4.26
CA ILE A 91 5.88 7.56 3.78
C ILE A 91 5.62 7.48 2.27
N LEU A 92 4.41 7.85 1.84
CA LEU A 92 4.09 7.75 0.43
C LEU A 92 4.98 8.63 -0.44
N ARG A 93 5.34 9.81 0.07
CA ARG A 93 6.20 10.68 -0.72
C ARG A 93 7.56 10.06 -0.95
N VAL A 94 8.15 9.50 0.10
CA VAL A 94 9.46 8.89 -0.02
C VAL A 94 9.39 7.66 -0.93
N LEU A 95 8.33 6.86 -0.81
CA LEU A 95 8.22 5.67 -1.62
C LEU A 95 8.11 6.01 -3.10
N GLN A 96 7.37 7.05 -3.43
CA GLN A 96 7.25 7.44 -4.82
C GLN A 96 8.58 7.91 -5.38
N GLU A 97 9.29 8.73 -4.62
CA GLU A 97 10.57 9.21 -5.08
C GLU A 97 11.56 8.10 -5.27
N HIS A 98 11.62 7.17 -4.34
CA HIS A 98 12.55 6.08 -4.44
C HIS A 98 12.19 5.13 -5.58
N ALA A 99 10.91 4.91 -5.78
CA ALA A 99 10.46 3.97 -6.81
C ALA A 99 10.47 4.55 -8.21
N GLY A 100 10.59 5.86 -8.31
CA GLY A 100 10.70 6.48 -9.63
C GLY A 100 9.41 6.79 -10.34
N PHE A 101 8.33 6.99 -9.61
CA PHE A 101 7.07 7.35 -10.24
C PHE A 101 6.23 8.17 -9.27
N GLN A 102 5.14 8.71 -9.73
CA GLN A 102 4.28 9.52 -8.92
C GLN A 102 2.86 8.98 -9.02
N LEU A 103 2.20 8.87 -7.88
CA LEU A 103 0.82 8.42 -7.88
C LEU A 103 -0.07 9.62 -8.15
N LYS A 104 -1.14 9.38 -8.89
CA LYS A 104 -2.13 10.41 -9.14
C LYS A 104 -3.50 9.80 -8.92
N VAL A 105 -4.38 10.56 -8.33
CA VAL A 105 -5.72 10.07 -8.05
C VAL A 105 -6.61 10.34 -9.24
N ARG A 106 -7.37 9.36 -9.64
CA ARG A 106 -8.28 9.53 -10.74
C ARG A 106 -9.59 8.88 -10.34
N ALA A 107 -10.68 9.59 -10.43
CA ALA A 107 -11.97 9.05 -10.08
C ALA A 107 -12.40 8.05 -11.14
N ALA A 108 -12.90 6.91 -10.68
CA ALA A 108 -13.36 5.89 -11.60
C ALA A 108 -14.78 5.54 -11.23
N ARG A 109 -15.56 5.12 -12.21
CA ARG A 109 -16.93 4.78 -11.95
C ARG A 109 -16.95 3.57 -11.06
N LYS A 110 -17.77 3.61 -10.01
CA LYS A 110 -17.82 2.52 -9.09
C LYS A 110 -18.67 1.40 -9.63
N LEU A 111 -18.23 0.17 -9.44
CA LEU A 111 -19.00 -0.96 -9.90
C LEU A 111 -20.15 -1.20 -8.95
N ARG A 112 -21.24 -1.66 -9.47
CA ARG A 112 -22.39 -1.92 -8.70
C ARG A 112 -22.51 -3.27 -8.12
N MET A 113 -21.53 -3.89 -7.84
CA MET A 113 -21.62 -5.16 -7.27
C MET A 113 -21.79 -5.25 -5.83
N HIS A 114 -21.50 -4.27 -5.07
CA HIS A 114 -21.61 -4.34 -3.68
C HIS A 114 -22.74 -3.57 -3.20
N SER A 115 -23.85 -4.14 -3.20
CA SER A 115 -25.04 -3.49 -2.83
C SER A 115 -25.08 -2.93 -1.45
N GLY A 116 -24.48 -3.57 -0.52
CA GLY A 116 -24.59 -3.08 0.81
C GLY A 116 -24.09 -1.68 1.01
N HIS A 117 -23.03 -1.34 0.38
CA HIS A 117 -22.50 -0.07 0.56
C HIS A 117 -23.16 0.92 -0.28
N THR A 118 -23.63 0.52 -1.35
CA THR A 118 -24.22 1.39 -2.25
C THR A 118 -25.35 2.17 -1.74
N SER A 119 -26.20 1.57 -1.01
CA SER A 119 -27.36 2.27 -0.57
C SER A 119 -26.98 3.44 0.28
N TYR A 120 -26.04 3.31 1.11
CA TYR A 120 -25.64 4.37 1.94
C TYR A 120 -25.16 5.53 1.13
N ARG A 121 -24.32 5.30 0.21
CA ARG A 121 -23.81 6.31 -0.52
C ARG A 121 -24.77 6.99 -1.36
N ARG A 122 -25.60 6.34 -1.92
CA ARG A 122 -26.49 6.89 -2.75
C ARG A 122 -27.23 7.97 -2.15
N ARG A 123 -27.65 7.81 -0.98
CA ARG A 123 -28.38 8.78 -0.36
C ARG A 123 -27.71 10.06 -0.25
N SER A 124 -26.50 10.06 0.10
CA SER A 124 -25.89 11.31 0.28
C SER A 124 -25.64 12.01 -0.97
N MET A 125 -25.43 11.32 -1.98
CA MET A 125 -25.15 11.94 -3.14
C MET A 125 -26.06 12.73 -3.73
N PRO A 126 -27.08 12.36 -3.86
CA PRO A 126 -28.03 13.00 -4.61
C PRO A 126 -28.02 14.41 -4.52
N SER A 127 -27.84 14.82 -4.00
CA SER A 127 -27.91 16.12 -3.92
C SER A 127 -27.38 16.80 -4.92
N ARG A 128 -27.35 16.67 -5.61
CA ARG A 128 -27.04 17.21 -6.31
C ARG A 128 -26.98 17.91 -6.80
N ILE A 129 -26.85 18.08 -6.89
CA ILE A 129 -26.75 18.60 -7.36
C ILE A 129 -27.00 18.75 -7.76
#